data_5b41c0944ca7d6e48b28e06e3f40100e
#
_entry.id   5b41c0944ca7d6e48b28e06e3f40100e
#
_cell.length_a   1.000
_cell.length_b   1.000
_cell.length_c   1.000
_cell.angle_alpha   90.00
_cell.angle_beta   90.00
_cell.angle_gamma   90.00
#
_symmetry.space_group_name_H-M   'P 1'
#
loop_
_entity.id
_entity.type
_entity.pdbx_description
1 polymer ?
#
loop_
_entity_poly.entity_id
_entity_poly.type
_entity_poly.pdbx_seq_one_letter_code
_entity_poly.pdbx_strand_id
1 'polypeptide(L)'
;MNKTLILIVLFSCAGLLSAQETVQSVSGNANQQAIIQPQHFGYISYNDVLLAMPQYQQALKSLNELKKTYDQEMERSEQDFSKKFTEYLDGQKTFPENIMLKRQKELQQLMEQSLQFQKEAQELLTKAEEELMNPVHTLLKDAINAVGKKRNYAYVLNTDVNAYPYISGDGENCTDAVLIQLGIK
;
A
#
# COMPACT_ATOMS: atom_id res chain seq x y z
N MET A 1 -39.96 -38.76 -22.87
CA MET A 1 -40.21 -40.02 -23.57
C MET A 1 -39.13 -40.99 -23.20
N ASN A 2 -39.60 -42.12 -22.71
CA ASN A 2 -38.98 -43.43 -22.47
C ASN A 2 -38.03 -43.51 -21.26
N LYS A 3 -38.49 -44.01 -20.12
CA LYS A 3 -39.02 -45.33 -19.71
C LYS A 3 -37.99 -46.46 -19.80
N THR A 4 -37.84 -47.03 -18.63
CA THR A 4 -37.78 -48.45 -18.22
C THR A 4 -36.35 -48.97 -17.95
N LEU A 5 -36.05 -49.81 -16.98
CA LEU A 5 -36.80 -50.83 -16.24
C LEU A 5 -35.98 -51.30 -15.02
N ILE A 6 -36.69 -51.65 -14.01
CA ILE A 6 -36.33 -52.34 -12.77
C ILE A 6 -35.78 -53.74 -13.07
N LEU A 7 -34.81 -54.21 -12.28
CA LEU A 7 -34.68 -55.64 -12.02
C LEU A 7 -34.18 -55.94 -10.60
N ILE A 8 -35.11 -56.35 -9.75
CA ILE A 8 -34.89 -56.87 -8.42
C ILE A 8 -34.50 -58.35 -8.58
N VAL A 9 -33.41 -58.78 -7.98
CA VAL A 9 -33.16 -60.18 -7.70
C VAL A 9 -32.89 -60.40 -6.22
N LEU A 10 -33.90 -60.90 -5.54
CA LEU A 10 -33.81 -61.51 -4.22
C LEU A 10 -33.10 -62.85 -4.34
N PHE A 11 -32.06 -63.08 -3.58
CA PHE A 11 -31.62 -64.43 -3.25
C PHE A 11 -31.31 -64.52 -1.75
N SER A 12 -32.20 -65.21 -1.09
CA SER A 12 -32.15 -65.67 0.30
C SER A 12 -31.28 -66.89 0.39
N CYS A 13 -30.29 -66.90 1.27
CA CYS A 13 -29.84 -68.16 1.84
C CYS A 13 -29.25 -67.96 3.24
N ALA A 14 -29.86 -68.58 4.18
CA ALA A 14 -29.47 -68.69 5.58
C ALA A 14 -28.21 -69.54 5.73
N GLY A 15 -27.27 -69.12 6.53
CA GLY A 15 -26.12 -69.89 6.96
C GLY A 15 -25.57 -69.31 8.28
N LEU A 16 -26.02 -69.95 9.37
CA LEU A 16 -25.46 -69.79 10.70
C LEU A 16 -24.03 -70.34 10.72
N LEU A 17 -23.02 -69.54 10.91
CA LEU A 17 -21.72 -69.97 11.43
C LEU A 17 -21.17 -68.88 12.36
N SER A 18 -20.95 -69.31 13.58
CA SER A 18 -20.23 -68.58 14.63
C SER A 18 -18.82 -68.19 14.13
N ALA A 19 -18.54 -66.94 14.09
CA ALA A 19 -17.19 -66.49 13.92
C ALA A 19 -16.81 -65.64 15.13
N GLN A 20 -15.80 -66.12 15.85
CA GLN A 20 -15.09 -65.45 16.94
C GLN A 20 -14.72 -64.07 16.56
N GLU A 21 -15.07 -63.09 17.41
CA GLU A 21 -14.49 -61.76 17.42
C GLU A 21 -13.01 -61.83 17.76
N THR A 22 -12.18 -61.87 16.74
CA THR A 22 -10.80 -61.44 16.92
C THR A 22 -10.83 -59.91 16.97
N VAL A 23 -10.76 -59.39 18.19
CA VAL A 23 -10.41 -58.00 18.43
C VAL A 23 -8.98 -57.82 17.90
N GLN A 24 -8.87 -57.47 16.62
CA GLN A 24 -7.67 -56.85 16.10
C GLN A 24 -7.53 -55.47 16.77
N SER A 25 -6.70 -55.41 17.80
CA SER A 25 -6.18 -54.16 18.31
C SER A 25 -5.49 -53.47 17.14
N VAL A 26 -6.19 -52.51 16.53
CA VAL A 26 -5.60 -51.49 15.68
C VAL A 26 -4.75 -50.70 16.62
N SER A 27 -3.48 -51.09 16.73
CA SER A 27 -2.42 -50.25 17.28
C SER A 27 -2.26 -49.09 16.32
N GLY A 28 -3.19 -48.14 16.43
CA GLY A 28 -3.07 -46.85 15.78
C GLY A 28 -1.81 -46.20 16.31
N ASN A 29 -0.81 -46.07 15.48
CA ASN A 29 0.31 -45.15 15.69
C ASN A 29 -0.24 -43.71 15.77
N ALA A 30 -0.93 -43.43 16.86
CA ALA A 30 -1.29 -42.05 17.24
C ALA A 30 -0.10 -41.46 17.99
N ASN A 31 0.98 -41.19 17.27
CA ASN A 31 2.01 -40.30 17.78
C ASN A 31 2.84 -39.70 16.64
N GLN A 32 2.19 -39.26 15.57
CA GLN A 32 2.70 -38.08 14.86
C GLN A 32 2.16 -36.85 15.58
N GLN A 33 2.70 -36.60 16.78
CA GLN A 33 2.75 -35.24 17.25
C GLN A 33 3.52 -34.48 16.16
N ALA A 34 2.77 -33.75 15.30
CA ALA A 34 3.38 -32.73 14.47
C ALA A 34 4.17 -31.86 15.45
N ILE A 35 5.49 -32.00 15.42
CA ILE A 35 6.39 -31.10 16.14
C ILE A 35 6.12 -29.75 15.48
N ILE A 36 5.21 -28.95 16.08
CA ILE A 36 5.05 -27.56 15.73
C ILE A 36 6.35 -26.91 16.13
N GLN A 37 7.27 -26.85 15.20
CA GLN A 37 8.49 -26.09 15.42
C GLN A 37 8.05 -24.63 15.61
N PRO A 38 8.48 -23.96 16.68
CA PRO A 38 8.20 -22.55 16.87
C PRO A 38 8.65 -21.83 15.61
N GLN A 39 7.71 -21.18 14.91
CA GLN A 39 8.05 -20.44 13.70
C GLN A 39 8.83 -19.20 14.13
N HIS A 40 10.10 -19.20 13.80
CA HIS A 40 10.97 -18.04 14.01
C HIS A 40 10.50 -16.89 13.09
N PHE A 41 10.27 -15.72 13.64
CA PHE A 41 9.79 -14.56 12.89
C PHE A 41 10.57 -13.30 13.24
N GLY A 42 10.63 -12.39 12.27
CA GLY A 42 11.19 -11.07 12.48
C GLY A 42 10.13 -10.01 12.72
N TYR A 43 10.52 -8.90 13.32
CA TYR A 43 9.73 -7.67 13.33
C TYR A 43 10.63 -6.47 13.04
N ILE A 44 10.04 -5.41 12.47
CA ILE A 44 10.75 -4.24 11.99
C ILE A 44 9.91 -2.98 12.21
N SER A 45 10.57 -1.88 12.60
CA SER A 45 10.02 -0.53 12.36
C SER A 45 10.34 -0.13 10.92
N TYR A 46 9.34 -0.24 10.05
CA TYR A 46 9.47 0.08 8.63
C TYR A 46 9.82 1.55 8.42
N ASN A 47 9.16 2.44 9.20
CA ASN A 47 9.39 3.88 9.14
C ASN A 47 10.79 4.27 9.61
N ASP A 48 11.33 3.64 10.66
CA ASP A 48 12.67 3.96 11.13
C ASP A 48 13.71 3.64 10.06
N VAL A 49 13.56 2.48 9.38
CA VAL A 49 14.45 2.13 8.27
C VAL A 49 14.27 3.09 7.10
N LEU A 50 13.02 3.39 6.72
CA LEU A 50 12.72 4.29 5.62
C LEU A 50 13.35 5.68 5.84
N LEU A 51 13.18 6.24 7.05
CA LEU A 51 13.77 7.53 7.45
C LEU A 51 15.29 7.52 7.43
N ALA A 52 15.93 6.37 7.68
CA ALA A 52 17.38 6.24 7.62
C ALA A 52 17.93 6.07 6.20
N MET A 53 17.08 5.79 5.19
CA MET A 53 17.50 5.59 3.81
C MET A 53 17.85 6.92 3.12
N PRO A 54 19.09 7.10 2.58
CA PRO A 54 19.46 8.31 1.84
C PRO A 54 18.58 8.54 0.61
N GLN A 55 18.14 7.46 -0.05
CA GLN A 55 17.26 7.51 -1.22
C GLN A 55 15.88 8.10 -0.86
N TYR A 56 15.34 7.75 0.31
CA TYR A 56 14.11 8.32 0.82
C TYR A 56 14.24 9.82 1.09
N GLN A 57 15.33 10.23 1.76
CA GLN A 57 15.59 11.65 2.03
C GLN A 57 15.73 12.45 0.73
N GLN A 58 16.39 11.89 -0.28
CA GLN A 58 16.52 12.53 -1.59
C GLN A 58 15.15 12.62 -2.30
N ALA A 59 14.34 11.58 -2.27
CA ALA A 59 13.01 11.58 -2.85
C ALA A 59 12.11 12.63 -2.19
N LEU A 60 12.11 12.70 -0.84
CA LEU A 60 11.39 13.73 -0.10
C LEU A 60 11.83 15.14 -0.47
N LYS A 61 13.15 15.36 -0.60
CA LYS A 61 13.69 16.66 -0.99
C LYS A 61 13.20 17.06 -2.37
N SER A 62 13.29 16.17 -3.35
CA SER A 62 12.83 16.43 -4.72
C SER A 62 11.34 16.71 -4.78
N LEU A 63 10.52 15.97 -4.03
CA LEU A 63 9.08 16.19 -3.95
C LEU A 63 8.74 17.54 -3.32
N ASN A 64 9.44 17.92 -2.24
CA ASN A 64 9.25 19.21 -1.59
C ASN A 64 9.66 20.39 -2.48
N GLU A 65 10.74 20.26 -3.25
CA GLU A 65 11.17 21.27 -4.23
C GLU A 65 10.12 21.44 -5.34
N LEU A 66 9.58 20.34 -5.85
CA LEU A 66 8.52 20.36 -6.86
C LEU A 66 7.25 21.02 -6.31
N LYS A 67 6.82 20.62 -5.11
CA LYS A 67 5.66 21.21 -4.43
C LYS A 67 5.84 22.73 -4.26
N LYS A 68 7.01 23.15 -3.76
CA LYS A 68 7.32 24.57 -3.60
C LYS A 68 7.22 25.34 -4.92
N THR A 69 7.64 24.73 -6.03
CA THR A 69 7.56 25.36 -7.36
C THR A 69 6.09 25.57 -7.77
N TYR A 70 5.23 24.60 -7.56
CA TYR A 70 3.80 24.73 -7.84
C TYR A 70 3.11 25.73 -6.92
N ASP A 71 3.43 25.71 -5.61
CA ASP A 71 2.89 26.68 -4.64
C ASP A 71 3.26 28.11 -5.04
N GLN A 72 4.49 28.35 -5.48
CA GLN A 72 4.95 29.67 -5.95
C GLN A 72 4.21 30.13 -7.21
N GLU A 73 3.94 29.22 -8.16
CA GLU A 73 3.19 29.58 -9.36
C GLU A 73 1.71 29.83 -9.06
N MET A 74 1.14 29.09 -8.11
CA MET A 74 -0.22 29.35 -7.61
C MET A 74 -0.31 30.74 -6.97
N GLU A 75 0.63 31.08 -6.09
CA GLU A 75 0.69 32.39 -5.45
C GLU A 75 0.82 33.54 -6.47
N ARG A 76 1.66 33.35 -7.48
CA ARG A 76 1.82 34.30 -8.58
C ARG A 76 0.52 34.49 -9.36
N SER A 77 -0.18 33.40 -9.70
CA SER A 77 -1.45 33.46 -10.40
C SER A 77 -2.52 34.19 -9.58
N GLU A 78 -2.54 33.98 -8.26
CA GLU A 78 -3.45 34.67 -7.34
C GLU A 78 -3.15 36.19 -7.26
N GLN A 79 -1.86 36.55 -7.19
CA GLN A 79 -1.43 37.95 -7.20
C GLN A 79 -1.82 38.66 -8.51
N ASP A 80 -1.62 37.99 -9.65
CA ASP A 80 -1.99 38.52 -10.96
C ASP A 80 -3.50 38.73 -11.09
N PHE A 81 -4.28 37.76 -10.60
CA PHE A 81 -5.74 37.89 -10.55
C PHE A 81 -6.18 39.03 -9.65
N SER A 82 -5.64 39.12 -8.44
CA SER A 82 -5.97 40.18 -7.47
C SER A 82 -5.68 41.58 -8.01
N LYS A 83 -4.52 41.75 -8.65
CA LYS A 83 -4.14 42.99 -9.30
C LYS A 83 -5.13 43.37 -10.40
N LYS A 84 -5.43 42.49 -11.32
CA LYS A 84 -6.37 42.75 -12.43
C LYS A 84 -7.81 42.97 -11.95
N PHE A 85 -8.19 42.29 -10.87
CA PHE A 85 -9.50 42.48 -10.25
C PHE A 85 -9.62 43.87 -9.62
N THR A 86 -8.58 44.33 -8.92
CA THR A 86 -8.52 45.72 -8.38
C THR A 86 -8.58 46.75 -9.51
N GLU A 87 -7.79 46.58 -10.56
CA GLU A 87 -7.82 47.48 -11.75
C GLU A 87 -9.21 47.52 -12.40
N TYR A 88 -9.91 46.38 -12.43
CA TYR A 88 -11.29 46.30 -12.94
C TYR A 88 -12.25 47.07 -12.04
N LEU A 89 -12.17 46.91 -10.72
CA LEU A 89 -13.06 47.61 -9.77
C LEU A 89 -12.85 49.12 -9.83
N ASP A 90 -11.61 49.59 -9.90
CA ASP A 90 -11.27 51.02 -9.97
C ASP A 90 -11.78 51.68 -11.25
N GLY A 91 -11.70 50.94 -12.38
CA GLY A 91 -12.11 51.43 -13.68
C GLY A 91 -13.60 51.21 -14.04
N GLN A 92 -14.31 50.37 -13.28
CA GLN A 92 -15.66 49.89 -13.62
C GLN A 92 -16.65 50.98 -13.96
N LYS A 93 -16.57 52.15 -13.28
CA LYS A 93 -17.47 53.31 -13.49
C LYS A 93 -17.15 54.14 -14.72
N THR A 94 -15.92 54.00 -15.25
CA THR A 94 -15.36 54.86 -16.30
C THR A 94 -15.11 54.11 -17.61
N PHE A 95 -15.12 52.80 -17.58
CA PHE A 95 -14.85 52.00 -18.77
C PHE A 95 -16.02 52.06 -19.77
N PRO A 96 -15.74 52.21 -21.07
CA PRO A 96 -16.70 51.86 -22.11
C PRO A 96 -17.13 50.40 -21.98
N GLU A 97 -18.38 50.12 -22.37
CA GLU A 97 -19.02 48.79 -22.23
C GLU A 97 -18.17 47.66 -22.82
N ASN A 98 -17.59 47.86 -23.99
CA ASN A 98 -16.74 46.86 -24.65
C ASN A 98 -15.42 46.60 -23.87
N ILE A 99 -14.90 47.59 -23.19
CA ILE A 99 -13.72 47.44 -22.35
C ILE A 99 -14.08 46.68 -21.05
N MET A 100 -15.19 47.03 -20.45
CA MET A 100 -15.73 46.36 -19.27
C MET A 100 -15.91 44.84 -19.53
N LEU A 101 -16.61 44.48 -20.61
CA LEU A 101 -16.83 43.10 -21.00
C LEU A 101 -15.51 42.35 -21.28
N LYS A 102 -14.55 43.01 -21.93
CA LYS A 102 -13.21 42.43 -22.15
C LYS A 102 -12.51 42.12 -20.82
N ARG A 103 -12.51 43.05 -19.85
CA ARG A 103 -11.89 42.86 -18.55
C ARG A 103 -12.57 41.77 -17.73
N GLN A 104 -13.90 41.68 -17.77
CA GLN A 104 -14.62 40.56 -17.13
C GLN A 104 -14.22 39.22 -17.71
N LYS A 105 -14.13 39.12 -19.04
CA LYS A 105 -13.69 37.88 -19.69
C LYS A 105 -12.24 37.50 -19.35
N GLU A 106 -11.33 38.48 -19.28
CA GLU A 106 -9.95 38.26 -18.84
C GLU A 106 -9.90 37.71 -17.42
N LEU A 107 -10.67 38.25 -16.48
CA LEU A 107 -10.74 37.77 -15.10
C LEU A 107 -11.31 36.34 -15.01
N GLN A 108 -12.37 36.07 -15.78
CA GLN A 108 -12.93 34.72 -15.85
C GLN A 108 -11.91 33.73 -16.37
N GLN A 109 -11.20 34.04 -17.44
CA GLN A 109 -10.14 33.19 -18.00
C GLN A 109 -9.01 32.93 -17.02
N LEU A 110 -8.57 33.93 -16.27
CA LEU A 110 -7.53 33.77 -15.25
C LEU A 110 -7.99 32.83 -14.14
N MET A 111 -9.23 32.95 -13.69
CA MET A 111 -9.80 32.07 -12.69
C MET A 111 -9.88 30.61 -13.19
N GLU A 112 -10.37 30.41 -14.41
CA GLU A 112 -10.44 29.08 -15.04
C GLU A 112 -9.04 28.46 -15.19
N GLN A 113 -8.06 29.23 -15.63
CA GLN A 113 -6.67 28.78 -15.76
C GLN A 113 -6.04 28.42 -14.41
N SER A 114 -6.31 29.22 -13.37
CA SER A 114 -5.81 28.93 -12.02
C SER A 114 -6.39 27.62 -11.46
N LEU A 115 -7.71 27.40 -11.61
CA LEU A 115 -8.36 26.18 -11.19
C LEU A 115 -7.85 24.94 -11.97
N GLN A 116 -7.64 25.09 -13.28
CA GLN A 116 -7.09 24.01 -14.10
C GLN A 116 -5.65 23.70 -13.67
N PHE A 117 -4.82 24.71 -13.49
CA PHE A 117 -3.44 24.53 -13.03
C PHE A 117 -3.39 23.84 -11.65
N GLN A 118 -4.24 24.26 -10.70
CA GLN A 118 -4.31 23.62 -9.39
C GLN A 118 -4.59 22.12 -9.49
N LYS A 119 -5.55 21.74 -10.34
CA LYS A 119 -5.88 20.33 -10.57
C LYS A 119 -4.71 19.57 -11.19
N GLU A 120 -4.12 20.13 -12.24
CA GLU A 120 -2.98 19.50 -12.93
C GLU A 120 -1.77 19.38 -11.99
N ALA A 121 -1.47 20.40 -11.19
CA ALA A 121 -0.39 20.36 -10.20
C ALA A 121 -0.59 19.25 -9.18
N GLN A 122 -1.82 19.07 -8.68
CA GLN A 122 -2.12 18.00 -7.75
C GLN A 122 -1.93 16.61 -8.38
N GLU A 123 -2.39 16.41 -9.62
CA GLU A 123 -2.21 15.15 -10.35
C GLU A 123 -0.72 14.85 -10.60
N LEU A 124 0.04 15.86 -11.00
CA LEU A 124 1.48 15.75 -11.25
C LEU A 124 2.28 15.49 -9.97
N LEU A 125 1.89 16.12 -8.84
CA LEU A 125 2.51 15.85 -7.53
C LEU A 125 2.27 14.41 -7.08
N THR A 126 1.04 13.91 -7.20
CA THR A 126 0.72 12.51 -6.87
C THR A 126 1.54 11.54 -7.72
N LYS A 127 1.63 11.79 -9.02
CA LYS A 127 2.42 10.97 -9.92
C LYS A 127 3.92 11.03 -9.58
N ALA A 128 4.45 12.21 -9.30
CA ALA A 128 5.84 12.38 -8.89
C ALA A 128 6.15 11.67 -7.57
N GLU A 129 5.23 11.71 -6.61
CA GLU A 129 5.35 10.97 -5.36
C GLU A 129 5.45 9.45 -5.61
N GLU A 130 4.56 8.89 -6.42
CA GLU A 130 4.61 7.48 -6.80
C GLU A 130 5.92 7.12 -7.51
N GLU A 131 6.35 7.92 -8.50
CA GLU A 131 7.57 7.68 -9.26
C GLU A 131 8.84 7.74 -8.39
N LEU A 132 8.88 8.66 -7.43
CA LEU A 132 10.02 8.84 -6.52
C LEU A 132 10.05 7.81 -5.39
N MET A 133 8.88 7.44 -4.84
CA MET A 133 8.78 6.56 -3.68
C MET A 133 8.77 5.07 -4.03
N ASN A 134 8.21 4.67 -5.17
CA ASN A 134 8.14 3.26 -5.57
C ASN A 134 9.52 2.57 -5.62
N PRO A 135 10.58 3.16 -6.17
CA PRO A 135 11.93 2.56 -6.13
C PRO A 135 12.46 2.39 -4.70
N VAL A 136 12.19 3.35 -3.82
CA VAL A 136 12.62 3.32 -2.41
C VAL A 136 11.91 2.20 -1.66
N HIS A 137 10.59 2.09 -1.81
CA HIS A 137 9.82 1.00 -1.21
C HIS A 137 10.23 -0.37 -1.74
N THR A 138 10.55 -0.46 -3.02
CA THR A 138 11.03 -1.71 -3.64
C THR A 138 12.38 -2.11 -3.03
N LEU A 139 13.33 -1.18 -2.93
CA LEU A 139 14.63 -1.42 -2.34
C LEU A 139 14.53 -1.90 -0.88
N LEU A 140 13.69 -1.24 -0.07
CA LEU A 140 13.44 -1.64 1.31
C LEU A 140 12.79 -3.03 1.39
N LYS A 141 11.78 -3.30 0.58
CA LYS A 141 11.12 -4.61 0.51
C LYS A 141 12.10 -5.72 0.14
N ASP A 142 12.99 -5.47 -0.82
CA ASP A 142 14.00 -6.45 -1.23
C ASP A 142 15.01 -6.71 -0.12
N ALA A 143 15.43 -5.68 0.62
CA ALA A 143 16.31 -5.83 1.78
C ALA A 143 15.65 -6.64 2.90
N ILE A 144 14.37 -6.38 3.21
CA ILE A 144 13.60 -7.15 4.19
C ILE A 144 13.49 -8.62 3.75
N ASN A 145 13.19 -8.88 2.48
CA ASN A 145 13.10 -10.22 1.92
C ASN A 145 14.44 -10.95 2.00
N ALA A 146 15.54 -10.27 1.70
CA ALA A 146 16.90 -10.85 1.80
C ALA A 146 17.25 -11.25 3.24
N VAL A 147 16.97 -10.38 4.22
CA VAL A 147 17.17 -10.66 5.64
C VAL A 147 16.27 -11.80 6.11
N GLY A 148 14.98 -11.79 5.74
CA GLY A 148 14.02 -12.83 6.09
C GLY A 148 14.48 -14.21 5.60
N LYS A 149 14.91 -14.31 4.34
CA LYS A 149 15.45 -15.55 3.77
C LYS A 149 16.73 -15.99 4.46
N LYS A 150 17.67 -15.07 4.71
CA LYS A 150 18.95 -15.37 5.35
C LYS A 150 18.79 -15.88 6.77
N ARG A 151 17.80 -15.37 7.50
CA ARG A 151 17.50 -15.73 8.89
C ARG A 151 16.42 -16.80 9.03
N ASN A 152 15.92 -17.31 7.91
CA ASN A 152 14.87 -18.34 7.87
C ASN A 152 13.61 -17.94 8.64
N TYR A 153 13.20 -16.66 8.55
CA TYR A 153 11.96 -16.20 9.14
C TYR A 153 10.76 -16.72 8.35
N ALA A 154 9.71 -17.14 9.05
CA ALA A 154 8.44 -17.48 8.44
C ALA A 154 7.74 -16.21 7.87
N TYR A 155 7.90 -15.08 8.55
CA TYR A 155 7.39 -13.75 8.17
C TYR A 155 8.12 -12.64 8.93
N VAL A 156 7.96 -11.41 8.47
CA VAL A 156 8.43 -10.20 9.16
C VAL A 156 7.24 -9.27 9.38
N LEU A 157 7.01 -8.88 10.63
CA LEU A 157 5.93 -7.98 11.03
C LEU A 157 6.38 -6.52 10.96
N ASN A 158 5.52 -5.66 10.43
CA ASN A 158 5.73 -4.22 10.54
C ASN A 158 5.08 -3.71 11.83
N THR A 159 5.88 -3.18 12.75
CA THR A 159 5.42 -2.70 14.07
C THR A 159 4.79 -1.31 14.04
N ASP A 160 4.97 -0.53 12.95
CA ASP A 160 4.44 0.83 12.85
C ASP A 160 2.92 0.88 12.75
N VAL A 161 2.31 -0.22 12.30
CA VAL A 161 0.84 -0.29 12.09
C VAL A 161 0.05 -0.41 13.39
N ASN A 162 0.74 -0.56 14.53
CA ASN A 162 0.15 -0.75 15.86
C ASN A 162 -0.95 -1.84 15.92
N ALA A 163 -0.82 -2.85 15.03
CA ALA A 163 -1.77 -3.96 14.91
C ALA A 163 -1.42 -5.14 15.83
N TYR A 164 -0.25 -5.08 16.47
CA TYR A 164 0.28 -6.18 17.27
C TYR A 164 0.44 -5.73 18.72
N PRO A 165 -0.56 -5.96 19.59
CA PRO A 165 -0.53 -5.54 21.00
C PRO A 165 0.52 -6.31 21.83
N TYR A 166 0.98 -7.45 21.29
CA TYR A 166 2.00 -8.30 21.89
C TYR A 166 2.86 -8.99 20.83
N ILE A 167 4.16 -8.97 21.05
CA ILE A 167 5.14 -9.74 20.27
C ILE A 167 5.91 -10.62 21.27
N SER A 168 5.90 -11.93 21.04
CA SER A 168 6.59 -12.87 21.95
C SER A 168 8.11 -12.70 21.90
N GLY A 169 8.79 -13.18 22.96
CA GLY A 169 10.25 -13.18 23.00
C GLY A 169 10.94 -14.05 21.93
N ASP A 170 10.15 -14.87 21.20
CA ASP A 170 10.65 -15.67 20.07
C ASP A 170 10.80 -14.84 18.78
N GLY A 171 10.22 -13.63 18.75
CA GLY A 171 10.40 -12.68 17.66
C GLY A 171 11.75 -11.97 17.74
N GLU A 172 12.39 -11.75 16.60
CA GLU A 172 13.65 -11.03 16.50
C GLU A 172 13.45 -9.66 15.86
N ASN A 173 13.97 -8.60 16.51
CA ASN A 173 14.03 -7.28 15.88
C ASN A 173 15.09 -7.30 14.77
N CYS A 174 14.64 -7.22 13.52
CA CYS A 174 15.52 -7.27 12.35
C CYS A 174 15.83 -5.88 11.75
N THR A 175 15.44 -4.78 12.40
CA THR A 175 15.66 -3.39 11.91
C THR A 175 17.13 -3.16 11.58
N ASP A 176 18.04 -3.45 12.50
CA ASP A 176 19.50 -3.28 12.30
C ASP A 176 20.04 -4.17 11.16
N ALA A 177 19.54 -5.40 11.07
CA ALA A 177 19.95 -6.31 10.00
C ALA A 177 19.52 -5.81 8.61
N VAL A 178 18.37 -5.17 8.52
CA VAL A 178 17.89 -4.56 7.26
C VAL A 178 18.69 -3.30 6.93
N LEU A 179 19.04 -2.47 7.93
CA LEU A 179 19.92 -1.32 7.73
C LEU A 179 21.32 -1.74 7.23
N ILE A 180 21.88 -2.81 7.77
CA ILE A 180 23.15 -3.41 7.30
C ILE A 180 22.99 -3.91 5.85
N GLN A 181 21.88 -4.59 5.54
CA GLN A 181 21.62 -5.11 4.19
C GLN A 181 21.47 -3.98 3.16
N LEU A 182 20.98 -2.81 3.58
CA LEU A 182 20.88 -1.60 2.75
C LEU A 182 22.23 -0.83 2.66
N GLY A 183 23.26 -1.23 3.42
CA GLY A 183 24.55 -0.53 3.45
C GLY A 183 24.52 0.81 4.19
N ILE A 184 23.56 1.00 5.09
CA ILE A 184 23.38 2.25 5.85
C ILE A 184 24.09 2.20 7.21
N LYS A 185 24.27 0.98 7.75
CA LYS A 185 24.90 0.73 9.06
C LYS A 185 26.09 -0.22 8.94
#